data_f69db483303d71de1471bdf88c23bc61
#
_entry.id   f69db483303d71de1471bdf88c23bc61
#
_cell.length_a   1.000
_cell.length_b   1.000
_cell.length_c   1.000
_cell.angle_alpha   90.00
_cell.angle_beta   90.00
_cell.angle_gamma   90.00
#
_symmetry.space_group_name_H-M   'P 1'
#
loop_
_entity.id
_entity.type
_entity.pdbx_description
1 polymer ?
#
loop_
_entity_poly.entity_id
_entity_poly.type
_entity_poly.pdbx_seq_one_letter_code
_entity_poly.pdbx_strand_id
1 'polypeptide(L)'
;MKYSGALTAMSVALLLAGCGSEADSTQARGPDPKLPEAQRGLLPSMKIAEPVAWGDRKPTVPQGYTINAIATDLAIPRQTLVLPNGDILIAEGRGGSAAKLKPKDVIASYIKAKGNTQVKGGNRLTLLRDADGDGTYELKTVFAENLNAPYGLAYADGKLYVANQDALVRFDYTDGQTKASSAPTKLTDLPAEINHHWTKALAISDDGRYLYVGIGSNSNVTERGMEVEIDRAMVWQIDAQSGAHKPYATGIRNPTALTIQPGTGQLWAVVNERDELGPDLVPDYLTSVREGQFYGWPYSYWGQNVDPRAQPQNPEKVAAAIKPDYSLGSHVAALGVDFSIPAMGEKFAQGAFVGEHGSWNRDNPVGYKVIFVPFADGKPAGEPVDFATGFRGDDGKTRGRPVGVTVDPRGALIIADDLANTIWRVTPSR
;
A
#
# COMPACT_ATOMS: atom_id res chain seq x y z
N MET A 1 24.47 -37.76 63.98
CA MET A 1 24.54 -38.13 62.55
C MET A 1 23.75 -37.07 61.75
N LYS A 2 24.46 -36.18 61.07
CA LYS A 2 23.88 -35.13 60.25
C LYS A 2 24.03 -35.57 58.79
N TYR A 3 22.93 -35.72 58.06
CA TYR A 3 22.95 -35.94 56.63
C TYR A 3 22.66 -34.58 55.96
N SER A 4 23.68 -34.08 55.27
CA SER A 4 23.61 -32.93 54.41
C SER A 4 23.31 -33.45 53.01
N GLY A 5 22.12 -33.10 52.49
CA GLY A 5 21.73 -33.40 51.09
C GLY A 5 21.98 -32.17 50.22
N ALA A 6 22.94 -32.29 49.30
CA ALA A 6 23.20 -31.29 48.30
C ALA A 6 22.19 -31.46 47.15
N LEU A 7 21.36 -30.42 46.90
CA LEU A 7 20.56 -30.32 45.69
C LEU A 7 21.45 -29.76 44.55
N THR A 8 21.72 -30.60 43.58
CA THR A 8 22.35 -30.19 42.33
C THR A 8 21.27 -29.63 41.40
N ALA A 9 21.27 -28.33 41.22
CA ALA A 9 20.43 -27.69 40.22
C ALA A 9 21.04 -27.90 38.83
N MET A 10 20.37 -28.69 38.03
CA MET A 10 20.74 -28.96 36.64
C MET A 10 20.10 -27.85 35.77
N SER A 11 20.89 -26.83 35.42
CA SER A 11 20.49 -25.81 34.49
C SER A 11 20.49 -26.37 33.07
N VAL A 12 19.33 -26.65 32.51
CA VAL A 12 19.17 -26.96 31.10
C VAL A 12 19.18 -25.65 30.33
N ALA A 13 20.33 -25.30 29.76
CA ALA A 13 20.42 -24.24 28.76
C ALA A 13 19.87 -24.76 27.42
N LEU A 14 18.66 -24.40 27.08
CA LEU A 14 18.15 -24.56 25.71
C LEU A 14 18.88 -23.55 24.81
N LEU A 15 19.92 -24.02 24.16
CA LEU A 15 20.47 -23.33 22.97
C LEU A 15 19.52 -23.55 21.79
N LEU A 16 18.60 -22.64 21.60
CA LEU A 16 17.89 -22.49 20.33
C LEU A 16 18.82 -21.74 19.37
N ALA A 17 19.74 -22.48 18.75
CA ALA A 17 20.45 -21.98 17.57
C ALA A 17 19.49 -22.06 16.38
N GLY A 18 18.69 -21.05 16.21
CA GLY A 18 18.00 -20.78 14.96
C GLY A 18 18.98 -20.16 13.97
N CYS A 19 19.83 -20.96 13.32
CA CYS A 19 20.52 -20.54 12.11
C CYS A 19 19.53 -20.57 10.93
N GLY A 20 18.61 -19.62 10.88
CA GLY A 20 18.00 -19.24 9.62
C GLY A 20 18.97 -18.29 8.92
N SER A 21 19.63 -18.70 7.85
CA SER A 21 20.29 -17.79 6.94
C SER A 21 19.22 -16.80 6.47
N GLU A 22 19.41 -15.49 6.71
CA GLU A 22 18.60 -14.48 6.03
C GLU A 22 18.73 -14.77 4.54
N ALA A 23 17.62 -15.18 3.90
CA ALA A 23 17.60 -15.29 2.45
C ALA A 23 17.99 -13.92 1.89
N ASP A 24 18.93 -13.90 0.96
CA ASP A 24 19.33 -12.67 0.30
C ASP A 24 18.07 -11.97 -0.20
N SER A 25 17.79 -10.76 0.31
CA SER A 25 16.57 -10.01 0.01
C SER A 25 16.38 -9.77 -1.48
N THR A 26 17.43 -9.87 -2.29
CA THR A 26 17.40 -9.78 -3.75
C THR A 26 16.79 -11.02 -4.40
N GLN A 27 16.86 -12.19 -3.78
CA GLN A 27 16.32 -13.43 -4.35
C GLN A 27 14.79 -13.54 -4.25
N ALA A 28 14.16 -12.78 -3.37
CA ALA A 28 12.71 -12.77 -3.19
C ALA A 28 11.98 -11.72 -4.05
N ARG A 29 12.67 -11.03 -4.96
CA ARG A 29 12.14 -9.98 -5.85
C ARG A 29 12.07 -10.45 -7.29
N GLY A 30 11.32 -9.71 -8.10
CA GLY A 30 11.24 -9.95 -9.53
C GLY A 30 10.08 -10.85 -9.95
N PRO A 31 10.02 -11.22 -11.24
CA PRO A 31 8.92 -11.99 -11.79
C PRO A 31 8.95 -13.48 -11.40
N ASP A 32 10.10 -14.00 -11.00
CA ASP A 32 10.28 -15.40 -10.62
C ASP A 32 11.15 -15.57 -9.37
N PRO A 33 10.70 -15.06 -8.20
CA PRO A 33 11.45 -15.10 -6.97
C PRO A 33 11.60 -16.53 -6.45
N LYS A 34 12.76 -16.85 -5.87
CA LYS A 34 12.93 -18.09 -5.09
C LYS A 34 12.37 -17.87 -3.70
N LEU A 35 11.21 -18.46 -3.43
CA LEU A 35 10.59 -18.36 -2.11
C LEU A 35 11.35 -19.21 -1.10
N PRO A 36 11.65 -18.68 0.10
CA PRO A 36 12.22 -19.47 1.20
C PRO A 36 11.18 -20.42 1.80
N GLU A 37 11.65 -21.35 2.61
CA GLU A 37 10.78 -22.20 3.42
C GLU A 37 10.01 -21.40 4.46
N ALA A 38 8.74 -21.78 4.69
CA ALA A 38 7.89 -21.13 5.67
C ALA A 38 8.42 -21.36 7.10
N GLN A 39 8.67 -20.28 7.81
CA GLN A 39 9.10 -20.32 9.22
C GLN A 39 7.89 -20.14 10.13
N ARG A 40 7.70 -21.09 11.05
CA ARG A 40 6.61 -21.05 12.02
C ARG A 40 7.17 -20.81 13.42
N GLY A 41 7.47 -19.56 13.74
CA GLY A 41 7.87 -19.13 15.07
C GLY A 41 6.66 -18.88 15.99
N LEU A 42 6.84 -19.02 17.31
CA LEU A 42 5.83 -18.67 18.31
C LEU A 42 5.55 -17.16 18.35
N LEU A 43 6.58 -16.36 18.09
CA LEU A 43 6.50 -14.89 18.01
C LEU A 43 7.19 -14.43 16.73
N PRO A 44 6.52 -13.67 15.86
CA PRO A 44 7.17 -13.04 14.74
C PRO A 44 8.13 -11.95 15.22
N SER A 45 9.19 -11.69 14.49
CA SER A 45 9.99 -10.47 14.67
C SER A 45 9.09 -9.25 14.58
N MET A 46 9.24 -8.33 15.53
CA MET A 46 8.43 -7.11 15.59
C MET A 46 9.33 -5.93 15.86
N LYS A 47 9.79 -5.28 14.79
CA LYS A 47 10.65 -4.09 14.89
C LYS A 47 10.16 -3.03 13.92
N ILE A 48 9.96 -1.83 14.42
CA ILE A 48 9.64 -0.67 13.60
C ILE A 48 10.75 0.38 13.78
N ALA A 49 11.09 1.07 12.71
CA ALA A 49 12.07 2.14 12.77
C ALA A 49 11.52 3.32 13.61
N GLU A 50 12.35 3.88 14.48
CA GLU A 50 11.98 5.02 15.33
C GLU A 50 11.77 6.29 14.50
N PRO A 51 10.62 6.97 14.62
CA PRO A 51 10.35 8.20 13.90
C PRO A 51 11.23 9.37 14.37
N VAL A 52 11.76 10.13 13.42
CA VAL A 52 12.44 11.40 13.66
C VAL A 52 12.05 12.42 12.58
N ALA A 53 12.13 13.69 12.87
CA ALA A 53 11.85 14.73 11.88
C ALA A 53 12.89 14.74 10.75
N TRP A 54 12.48 15.21 9.59
CA TRP A 54 13.40 15.46 8.47
C TRP A 54 14.44 16.53 8.81
N GLY A 55 14.07 17.59 9.58
CA GLY A 55 14.90 18.78 9.74
C GLY A 55 15.22 19.41 8.39
N ASP A 56 16.48 19.74 8.15
CA ASP A 56 16.95 20.29 6.87
C ASP A 56 17.19 19.21 5.79
N ARG A 57 16.90 17.95 6.09
CA ARG A 57 17.08 16.83 5.17
C ARG A 57 15.85 16.63 4.31
N LYS A 58 16.05 15.98 3.17
CA LYS A 58 14.99 15.55 2.26
C LYS A 58 15.32 14.17 1.69
N PRO A 59 14.35 13.47 1.09
CA PRO A 59 14.63 12.20 0.41
C PRO A 59 15.69 12.39 -0.68
N THR A 60 16.42 11.32 -0.97
CA THR A 60 17.42 11.27 -2.05
C THR A 60 16.78 10.67 -3.30
N VAL A 61 17.06 11.27 -4.45
CA VAL A 61 16.61 10.82 -5.78
C VAL A 61 17.80 10.63 -6.70
N PRO A 62 17.67 9.89 -7.83
CA PRO A 62 18.75 9.67 -8.77
C PRO A 62 19.32 10.98 -9.34
N GLN A 63 20.56 10.93 -9.79
CA GLN A 63 21.17 12.04 -10.54
C GLN A 63 20.30 12.41 -11.74
N GLY A 64 20.12 13.70 -11.98
CA GLY A 64 19.23 14.22 -13.02
C GLY A 64 17.79 14.42 -12.55
N TYR A 65 17.52 14.27 -11.24
CA TYR A 65 16.23 14.60 -10.63
C TYR A 65 16.40 15.52 -9.42
N THR A 66 15.35 16.28 -9.14
CA THR A 66 15.23 17.09 -7.92
C THR A 66 13.99 16.67 -7.15
N ILE A 67 14.06 16.77 -5.80
CA ILE A 67 12.92 16.54 -4.92
C ILE A 67 12.72 17.72 -3.98
N ASN A 68 11.48 18.18 -3.86
CA ASN A 68 11.09 19.23 -2.94
C ASN A 68 9.77 18.88 -2.25
N ALA A 69 9.60 19.35 -1.01
CA ALA A 69 8.30 19.36 -0.36
C ALA A 69 7.42 20.45 -1.00
N ILE A 70 6.23 20.07 -1.44
CA ILE A 70 5.25 21.02 -2.01
C ILE A 70 4.08 21.32 -1.07
N ALA A 71 3.89 20.49 -0.04
CA ALA A 71 2.98 20.76 1.07
C ALA A 71 3.46 20.03 2.32
N THR A 72 3.34 20.70 3.46
CA THR A 72 3.62 20.17 4.81
C THR A 72 2.39 20.36 5.70
N ASP A 73 2.45 19.86 6.93
CA ASP A 73 1.39 20.01 7.94
C ASP A 73 0.03 19.49 7.49
N LEU A 74 0.05 18.38 6.76
CA LEU A 74 -1.14 17.63 6.39
C LEU A 74 -1.56 16.71 7.54
N ALA A 75 -2.75 16.12 7.42
CA ALA A 75 -3.31 15.24 8.46
C ALA A 75 -3.40 13.80 7.96
N ILE A 76 -2.25 13.13 7.86
CA ILE A 76 -2.07 11.77 7.35
C ILE A 76 -2.47 11.67 5.86
N PRO A 77 -1.65 12.24 4.94
CA PRO A 77 -1.89 12.12 3.50
C PRO A 77 -1.76 10.66 3.05
N ARG A 78 -2.68 10.23 2.19
CA ARG A 78 -2.75 8.84 1.71
C ARG A 78 -2.54 8.78 0.19
N GLN A 79 -3.59 8.81 -0.59
CA GLN A 79 -3.50 8.84 -2.05
C GLN A 79 -3.58 10.28 -2.56
N THR A 80 -2.98 10.50 -3.70
CA THR A 80 -3.04 11.78 -4.44
C THR A 80 -3.65 11.56 -5.81
N LEU A 81 -4.21 12.62 -6.38
CA LEU A 81 -4.77 12.64 -7.73
C LEU A 81 -4.41 13.98 -8.38
N VAL A 82 -3.81 13.92 -9.54
CA VAL A 82 -3.58 15.12 -10.37
C VAL A 82 -4.78 15.32 -11.27
N LEU A 83 -5.42 16.48 -11.16
CA LEU A 83 -6.55 16.88 -11.98
C LEU A 83 -6.10 17.42 -13.35
N PRO A 84 -6.97 17.47 -14.37
CA PRO A 84 -6.59 17.91 -15.72
C PRO A 84 -5.95 19.30 -15.80
N ASN A 85 -6.32 20.22 -14.90
CA ASN A 85 -5.74 21.56 -14.81
C ASN A 85 -4.39 21.61 -14.05
N GLY A 86 -3.90 20.46 -13.55
CA GLY A 86 -2.66 20.34 -12.79
C GLY A 86 -2.80 20.52 -11.27
N ASP A 87 -4.01 20.81 -10.76
CA ASP A 87 -4.27 20.78 -9.31
C ASP A 87 -4.03 19.38 -8.75
N ILE A 88 -3.57 19.32 -7.52
CA ILE A 88 -3.36 18.03 -6.82
C ILE A 88 -4.37 17.91 -5.68
N LEU A 89 -5.18 16.86 -5.72
CA LEU A 89 -6.02 16.47 -4.60
C LEU A 89 -5.31 15.42 -3.74
N ILE A 90 -5.44 15.57 -2.42
CA ILE A 90 -4.82 14.71 -1.42
C ILE A 90 -5.91 14.18 -0.50
N ALA A 91 -6.05 12.86 -0.42
CA ALA A 91 -6.88 12.22 0.60
C ALA A 91 -6.12 12.22 1.94
N GLU A 92 -6.72 12.79 2.97
CA GLU A 92 -6.18 12.80 4.32
C GLU A 92 -7.11 11.98 5.23
N GLY A 93 -6.66 10.79 5.63
CA GLY A 93 -7.52 9.89 6.40
C GLY A 93 -6.78 8.79 7.14
N ARG A 94 -7.41 8.33 8.23
CA ARG A 94 -6.99 7.17 9.00
C ARG A 94 -8.21 6.39 9.45
N GLY A 95 -8.30 5.15 9.04
CA GLY A 95 -9.40 4.25 9.36
C GLY A 95 -8.95 2.98 10.08
N GLY A 96 -9.85 2.02 10.13
CA GLY A 96 -9.66 0.72 10.76
C GLY A 96 -9.95 0.71 12.24
N SER A 97 -10.83 -0.22 12.67
CA SER A 97 -11.28 -0.35 14.07
C SER A 97 -11.34 -1.81 14.54
N ALA A 98 -10.70 -2.73 13.81
CA ALA A 98 -10.75 -4.15 14.13
C ALA A 98 -10.28 -4.46 15.56
N ALA A 99 -11.11 -5.18 16.31
CA ALA A 99 -10.78 -5.63 17.66
C ALA A 99 -9.54 -6.54 17.66
N LYS A 100 -8.74 -6.46 18.71
CA LYS A 100 -7.57 -7.33 18.90
C LYS A 100 -8.04 -8.66 19.49
N LEU A 101 -7.70 -9.76 18.79
CA LEU A 101 -8.16 -11.10 19.16
C LEU A 101 -7.22 -11.81 20.15
N LYS A 102 -5.92 -11.52 20.06
CA LYS A 102 -4.88 -12.23 20.80
C LYS A 102 -3.92 -11.25 21.50
N PRO A 103 -3.27 -11.63 22.61
CA PRO A 103 -2.29 -10.77 23.27
C PRO A 103 -1.17 -10.27 22.31
N LYS A 104 -0.73 -11.11 21.37
CA LYS A 104 0.25 -10.73 20.34
C LYS A 104 -0.23 -9.56 19.46
N ASP A 105 -1.53 -9.46 19.18
CA ASP A 105 -2.11 -8.39 18.36
C ASP A 105 -2.07 -7.04 19.09
N VAL A 106 -2.19 -7.07 20.42
CA VAL A 106 -2.03 -5.89 21.28
C VAL A 106 -0.58 -5.41 21.22
N ILE A 107 0.39 -6.33 21.38
CA ILE A 107 1.81 -6.03 21.31
C ILE A 107 2.17 -5.48 19.93
N ALA A 108 1.74 -6.15 18.86
CA ALA A 108 1.97 -5.70 17.48
C ALA A 108 1.39 -4.30 17.24
N SER A 109 0.18 -4.02 17.77
CA SER A 109 -0.45 -2.71 17.65
C SER A 109 0.34 -1.62 18.37
N TYR A 110 0.86 -1.92 19.56
CA TYR A 110 1.70 -1.00 20.32
C TYR A 110 3.01 -0.68 19.58
N ILE A 111 3.66 -1.70 19.00
CA ILE A 111 4.88 -1.51 18.21
C ILE A 111 4.59 -0.67 16.96
N LYS A 112 3.54 -1.02 16.20
CA LYS A 112 3.13 -0.26 15.01
C LYS A 112 2.84 1.20 15.35
N ALA A 113 2.18 1.46 16.49
CA ALA A 113 1.83 2.81 16.92
C ALA A 113 3.07 3.69 17.16
N LYS A 114 4.19 3.11 17.60
CA LYS A 114 5.46 3.86 17.79
C LYS A 114 6.04 4.37 16.47
N GLY A 115 5.77 3.72 15.35
CA GLY A 115 6.23 4.11 14.02
C GLY A 115 5.28 5.04 13.25
N ASN A 116 4.21 5.50 13.87
CA ASN A 116 3.20 6.35 13.23
C ASN A 116 3.31 7.80 13.71
N THR A 117 2.85 8.72 12.87
CA THR A 117 2.62 10.12 13.28
C THR A 117 1.60 10.20 14.42
N GLN A 118 1.74 11.19 15.29
CA GLN A 118 0.80 11.50 16.37
C GLN A 118 -0.38 12.37 15.89
N VAL A 119 -0.33 12.86 14.66
CA VAL A 119 -1.41 13.64 14.03
C VAL A 119 -2.65 12.76 13.86
N LYS A 120 -3.82 13.31 14.09
CA LYS A 120 -5.09 12.64 13.79
C LYS A 120 -5.39 12.70 12.30
N GLY A 121 -6.07 11.70 11.74
CA GLY A 121 -6.52 11.70 10.34
C GLY A 121 -7.42 12.90 10.04
N GLY A 122 -7.21 13.54 8.89
CA GLY A 122 -7.92 14.76 8.50
C GLY A 122 -9.39 14.53 8.14
N ASN A 123 -9.74 13.34 7.66
CA ASN A 123 -11.07 13.02 7.15
C ASN A 123 -11.56 14.04 6.09
N ARG A 124 -10.65 14.46 5.21
CA ARG A 124 -10.86 15.52 4.24
C ARG A 124 -10.10 15.29 2.94
N LEU A 125 -10.39 16.09 1.93
CA LEU A 125 -9.56 16.28 0.76
C LEU A 125 -8.92 17.66 0.85
N THR A 126 -7.61 17.73 0.64
CA THR A 126 -6.86 18.99 0.48
C THR A 126 -6.48 19.15 -0.98
N LEU A 127 -6.63 20.37 -1.50
CA LEU A 127 -6.25 20.75 -2.85
C LEU A 127 -5.01 21.63 -2.79
N LEU A 128 -4.06 21.33 -3.69
CA LEU A 128 -2.90 22.18 -3.97
C LEU A 128 -3.01 22.71 -5.39
N ARG A 129 -2.65 23.97 -5.60
CA ARG A 129 -2.54 24.60 -6.91
C ARG A 129 -1.23 25.36 -7.03
N ASP A 130 -0.57 25.12 -8.14
CA ASP A 130 0.55 25.87 -8.68
C ASP A 130 -0.04 26.82 -9.72
N ALA A 131 -0.22 28.11 -9.34
CA ALA A 131 -1.04 29.05 -10.12
C ALA A 131 -0.31 29.62 -11.35
N ASP A 132 1.02 29.69 -11.31
CA ASP A 132 1.84 30.24 -12.39
C ASP A 132 2.72 29.17 -13.08
N GLY A 133 2.68 27.93 -12.62
CA GLY A 133 3.36 26.79 -13.25
C GLY A 133 4.86 26.70 -12.95
N ASP A 134 5.34 27.39 -11.90
CA ASP A 134 6.75 27.42 -11.54
C ASP A 134 7.19 26.21 -10.68
N GLY A 135 6.24 25.41 -10.21
CA GLY A 135 6.43 24.24 -9.39
C GLY A 135 6.32 24.51 -7.89
N THR A 136 6.02 25.74 -7.50
CA THR A 136 5.58 26.14 -6.17
C THR A 136 4.07 26.08 -6.11
N TYR A 137 3.50 25.64 -4.99
CA TYR A 137 2.06 25.48 -4.82
C TYR A 137 1.55 26.53 -3.84
N GLU A 138 1.17 27.72 -4.35
CA GLU A 138 0.78 28.88 -3.55
C GLU A 138 -0.54 28.66 -2.84
N LEU A 139 -1.45 27.90 -3.45
CA LEU A 139 -2.74 27.61 -2.85
C LEU A 139 -2.72 26.20 -2.21
N LYS A 140 -2.92 26.16 -0.89
CA LYS A 140 -3.29 24.96 -0.15
C LYS A 140 -4.63 25.21 0.55
N THR A 141 -5.68 24.50 0.15
CA THR A 141 -7.03 24.68 0.70
C THR A 141 -7.73 23.34 0.92
N VAL A 142 -8.70 23.32 1.83
CA VAL A 142 -9.56 22.16 2.03
C VAL A 142 -10.65 22.13 0.96
N PHE A 143 -10.62 21.11 0.10
CA PHE A 143 -11.61 20.91 -0.96
C PHE A 143 -12.92 20.36 -0.43
N ALA A 144 -12.87 19.35 0.43
CA ALA A 144 -14.03 18.72 1.06
C ALA A 144 -13.69 18.22 2.46
N GLU A 145 -14.65 18.30 3.39
CA GLU A 145 -14.52 17.90 4.79
C GLU A 145 -15.55 16.84 5.16
N ASN A 146 -15.45 16.31 6.39
CA ASN A 146 -16.38 15.36 6.99
C ASN A 146 -16.53 14.06 6.18
N LEU A 147 -15.43 13.62 5.56
CA LEU A 147 -15.33 12.31 4.93
C LEU A 147 -15.02 11.24 5.98
N ASN A 148 -15.24 9.97 5.64
CA ASN A 148 -14.97 8.87 6.56
C ASN A 148 -13.70 8.12 6.14
N ALA A 149 -12.54 8.54 6.66
CA ALA A 149 -11.24 7.98 6.32
C ALA A 149 -11.06 7.81 4.79
N PRO A 150 -11.07 8.89 4.00
CA PRO A 150 -10.91 8.82 2.54
C PRO A 150 -9.54 8.23 2.20
N TYR A 151 -9.50 7.43 1.11
CA TYR A 151 -8.28 6.80 0.65
C TYR A 151 -8.09 6.91 -0.86
N GLY A 152 -8.83 6.15 -1.66
CA GLY A 152 -8.71 6.14 -3.11
C GLY A 152 -9.41 7.33 -3.75
N LEU A 153 -8.80 7.87 -4.81
CA LEU A 153 -9.30 9.00 -5.59
C LEU A 153 -9.32 8.62 -7.07
N ALA A 154 -10.34 9.06 -7.79
CA ALA A 154 -10.40 8.96 -9.25
C ALA A 154 -11.21 10.13 -9.83
N TYR A 155 -10.93 10.47 -11.09
CA TYR A 155 -11.63 11.55 -11.81
C TYR A 155 -11.95 11.10 -13.23
N ALA A 156 -13.16 11.38 -13.68
CA ALA A 156 -13.56 11.29 -15.09
C ALA A 156 -14.76 12.20 -15.34
N ASP A 157 -14.80 12.82 -16.49
CA ASP A 157 -15.96 13.54 -17.04
C ASP A 157 -16.66 14.50 -16.05
N GLY A 158 -15.86 15.33 -15.34
CA GLY A 158 -16.38 16.29 -14.38
C GLY A 158 -16.92 15.64 -13.08
N LYS A 159 -16.55 14.39 -12.81
CA LYS A 159 -16.89 13.66 -11.58
C LYS A 159 -15.64 13.28 -10.83
N LEU A 160 -15.58 13.67 -9.56
CA LEU A 160 -14.54 13.25 -8.63
C LEU A 160 -15.11 12.13 -7.73
N TYR A 161 -14.48 10.97 -7.78
CA TYR A 161 -14.85 9.82 -6.96
C TYR A 161 -13.89 9.68 -5.79
N VAL A 162 -14.43 9.38 -4.62
CA VAL A 162 -13.68 9.21 -3.37
C VAL A 162 -14.11 7.93 -2.69
N ALA A 163 -13.18 7.00 -2.52
CA ALA A 163 -13.41 5.81 -1.74
C ALA A 163 -13.09 6.09 -0.26
N ASN A 164 -14.15 6.29 0.53
CA ASN A 164 -14.09 6.26 2.00
C ASN A 164 -13.94 4.82 2.49
N GLN A 165 -13.63 4.64 3.78
CA GLN A 165 -13.51 3.29 4.34
C GLN A 165 -14.81 2.46 4.28
N ASP A 166 -15.98 3.09 4.14
CA ASP A 166 -17.33 2.50 4.24
C ASP A 166 -18.23 2.78 3.02
N ALA A 167 -17.86 3.69 2.15
CA ALA A 167 -18.67 4.05 1.00
C ALA A 167 -17.83 4.65 -0.13
N LEU A 168 -18.25 4.40 -1.36
CA LEU A 168 -17.81 5.15 -2.53
C LEU A 168 -18.74 6.32 -2.73
N VAL A 169 -18.17 7.53 -2.75
CA VAL A 169 -18.91 8.78 -2.92
C VAL A 169 -18.42 9.54 -4.16
N ARG A 170 -19.28 10.42 -4.68
CA ARG A 170 -19.03 11.21 -5.89
C ARG A 170 -19.37 12.67 -5.66
N PHE A 171 -18.46 13.54 -6.10
CA PHE A 171 -18.69 14.99 -6.22
C PHE A 171 -18.83 15.39 -7.70
N ASP A 172 -19.64 16.39 -7.97
CA ASP A 172 -19.54 17.15 -9.20
C ASP A 172 -18.33 18.08 -9.10
N TYR A 173 -17.50 18.09 -10.14
CA TYR A 173 -16.30 18.92 -10.21
C TYR A 173 -16.28 19.73 -11.49
N THR A 174 -16.10 21.02 -11.34
CA THR A 174 -15.84 21.94 -12.45
C THR A 174 -14.38 22.34 -12.43
N ASP A 175 -13.75 22.37 -13.59
CA ASP A 175 -12.34 22.73 -13.73
C ASP A 175 -12.04 24.08 -13.07
N GLY A 176 -10.92 24.14 -12.32
CA GLY A 176 -10.54 25.28 -11.51
C GLY A 176 -11.26 25.43 -10.16
N GLN A 177 -12.20 24.56 -9.83
CA GLN A 177 -12.91 24.58 -8.55
C GLN A 177 -11.96 24.23 -7.40
N THR A 178 -11.90 25.08 -6.36
CA THR A 178 -10.99 24.90 -5.21
C THR A 178 -11.68 24.37 -3.96
N LYS A 179 -13.02 24.26 -3.98
CA LYS A 179 -13.84 23.74 -2.89
C LYS A 179 -15.07 23.05 -3.47
N ALA A 180 -15.48 21.93 -2.86
CA ALA A 180 -16.70 21.24 -3.25
C ALA A 180 -17.91 22.16 -3.12
N SER A 181 -18.75 22.21 -4.14
CA SER A 181 -19.96 23.06 -4.18
C SER A 181 -21.12 22.49 -3.40
N SER A 182 -21.10 21.21 -3.12
CA SER A 182 -22.13 20.47 -2.36
C SER A 182 -21.53 19.30 -1.62
N ALA A 183 -22.32 18.71 -0.72
CA ALA A 183 -22.00 17.41 -0.13
C ALA A 183 -21.90 16.33 -1.22
N PRO A 184 -21.07 15.29 -1.04
CA PRO A 184 -20.96 14.22 -2.03
C PRO A 184 -22.22 13.36 -2.08
N THR A 185 -22.52 12.82 -3.25
CA THR A 185 -23.54 11.78 -3.42
C THR A 185 -22.92 10.41 -3.16
N LYS A 186 -23.53 9.62 -2.27
CA LYS A 186 -23.15 8.22 -2.08
C LYS A 186 -23.53 7.41 -3.33
N LEU A 187 -22.53 6.73 -3.91
CA LEU A 187 -22.70 5.87 -5.09
C LEU A 187 -23.04 4.45 -4.67
N THR A 188 -22.27 3.89 -3.71
CA THR A 188 -22.51 2.55 -3.15
C THR A 188 -21.87 2.41 -1.77
N ASP A 189 -22.37 1.50 -0.94
CA ASP A 189 -21.73 1.13 0.32
C ASP A 189 -20.54 0.19 0.06
N LEU A 190 -19.52 0.27 0.91
CA LEU A 190 -18.35 -0.60 0.87
C LEU A 190 -18.24 -1.38 2.19
N PRO A 191 -17.79 -2.63 2.19
CA PRO A 191 -17.68 -3.44 3.39
C PRO A 191 -16.77 -2.78 4.44
N ALA A 192 -17.28 -2.51 5.65
CA ALA A 192 -16.57 -1.78 6.70
C ALA A 192 -16.82 -2.25 8.13
N GLU A 193 -17.60 -3.30 8.38
CA GLU A 193 -18.05 -3.71 9.73
C GLU A 193 -16.88 -3.99 10.69
N ILE A 194 -15.93 -4.84 10.31
CA ILE A 194 -14.71 -5.11 11.08
C ILE A 194 -13.58 -4.22 10.60
N ASN A 195 -13.41 -4.14 9.30
CA ASN A 195 -12.50 -3.25 8.56
C ASN A 195 -11.03 -3.35 9.02
N HIS A 196 -10.53 -4.57 9.16
CA HIS A 196 -9.14 -4.83 9.55
C HIS A 196 -8.17 -4.18 8.54
N HIS A 197 -8.38 -4.46 7.24
CA HIS A 197 -7.77 -3.72 6.15
C HIS A 197 -8.78 -2.70 5.65
N TRP A 198 -8.64 -1.47 6.12
CA TRP A 198 -9.63 -0.41 5.93
C TRP A 198 -9.48 0.36 4.61
N THR A 199 -8.30 0.30 4.00
CA THR A 199 -7.99 1.03 2.76
C THR A 199 -8.91 0.56 1.63
N LYS A 200 -9.37 1.51 0.83
CA LYS A 200 -10.18 1.29 -0.35
C LYS A 200 -9.45 1.94 -1.53
N ALA A 201 -8.52 1.19 -2.13
CA ALA A 201 -7.84 1.62 -3.35
C ALA A 201 -8.86 1.85 -4.46
N LEU A 202 -8.64 2.84 -5.33
CA LEU A 202 -9.56 3.20 -6.38
C LEU A 202 -8.81 3.45 -7.69
N ALA A 203 -9.33 2.90 -8.78
CA ALA A 203 -8.96 3.25 -10.15
C ALA A 203 -10.24 3.40 -10.99
N ILE A 204 -10.13 4.09 -12.12
CA ILE A 204 -11.23 4.24 -13.08
C ILE A 204 -10.77 3.77 -14.46
N SER A 205 -11.64 3.11 -15.23
CA SER A 205 -11.36 2.71 -16.59
C SER A 205 -11.15 3.92 -17.50
N ASP A 206 -10.37 3.77 -18.58
CA ASP A 206 -10.04 4.85 -19.52
C ASP A 206 -11.28 5.52 -20.15
N ASP A 207 -12.37 4.76 -20.29
CA ASP A 207 -13.66 5.26 -20.80
C ASP A 207 -14.55 5.90 -19.72
N GLY A 208 -14.07 6.00 -18.47
CA GLY A 208 -14.80 6.55 -17.32
C GLY A 208 -16.00 5.72 -16.84
N ARG A 209 -16.26 4.56 -17.44
CA ARG A 209 -17.47 3.77 -17.18
C ARG A 209 -17.41 2.94 -15.92
N TYR A 210 -16.25 2.38 -15.60
CA TYR A 210 -16.09 1.47 -14.47
C TYR A 210 -15.07 1.99 -13.47
N LEU A 211 -15.45 1.91 -12.20
CA LEU A 211 -14.57 2.09 -11.06
C LEU A 211 -14.13 0.72 -10.53
N TYR A 212 -12.87 0.60 -10.16
CA TYR A 212 -12.32 -0.59 -9.53
C TYR A 212 -11.94 -0.26 -8.08
N VAL A 213 -12.50 -0.98 -7.12
CA VAL A 213 -12.24 -0.74 -5.69
C VAL A 213 -11.56 -1.95 -5.08
N GLY A 214 -10.38 -1.74 -4.51
CA GLY A 214 -9.67 -2.75 -3.74
C GLY A 214 -10.24 -2.87 -2.33
N ILE A 215 -10.65 -4.08 -1.95
CA ILE A 215 -11.24 -4.38 -0.64
C ILE A 215 -10.43 -5.46 0.04
N GLY A 216 -9.66 -5.07 1.06
CA GLY A 216 -8.82 -5.99 1.81
C GLY A 216 -9.59 -6.91 2.74
N SER A 217 -8.97 -8.03 3.15
CA SER A 217 -9.54 -9.01 4.09
C SER A 217 -9.78 -8.42 5.49
N ASN A 218 -10.61 -9.09 6.26
CA ASN A 218 -10.80 -8.81 7.69
C ASN A 218 -9.82 -9.57 8.60
N SER A 219 -9.08 -10.51 8.03
CA SER A 219 -8.14 -11.37 8.76
C SER A 219 -6.75 -11.36 8.11
N ASN A 220 -5.75 -11.84 8.84
CA ASN A 220 -4.47 -12.21 8.25
C ASN A 220 -4.62 -13.50 7.41
N VAL A 221 -5.19 -14.56 8.02
CA VAL A 221 -5.46 -15.86 7.38
C VAL A 221 -6.75 -16.48 7.96
N THR A 222 -7.87 -15.82 7.92
CA THR A 222 -9.17 -16.34 8.40
C THR A 222 -9.30 -16.59 9.91
N GLU A 223 -8.43 -16.02 10.74
CA GLU A 223 -8.50 -16.14 12.20
C GLU A 223 -9.75 -15.54 12.85
N ARG A 224 -10.56 -14.82 12.05
CA ARG A 224 -11.85 -14.25 12.44
C ARG A 224 -13.06 -15.05 11.92
N GLY A 225 -12.81 -16.16 11.20
CA GLY A 225 -13.83 -16.94 10.49
C GLY A 225 -13.94 -16.54 9.02
N MET A 226 -14.45 -17.48 8.20
CA MET A 226 -14.65 -17.24 6.76
C MET A 226 -15.89 -16.35 6.48
N GLU A 227 -16.84 -16.34 7.38
CA GLU A 227 -18.07 -15.56 7.26
C GLU A 227 -17.84 -14.05 7.24
N VAL A 228 -16.76 -13.59 7.90
CA VAL A 228 -16.41 -12.15 7.91
C VAL A 228 -15.63 -11.74 6.65
N GLU A 229 -15.25 -12.69 5.81
CA GLU A 229 -14.51 -12.44 4.57
C GLU A 229 -15.43 -12.39 3.33
N ILE A 230 -16.75 -12.51 3.52
CA ILE A 230 -17.72 -12.32 2.43
C ILE A 230 -17.54 -10.93 1.84
N ASP A 231 -17.47 -10.84 0.50
CA ASP A 231 -17.26 -9.60 -0.28
C ASP A 231 -15.94 -8.86 0.02
N ARG A 232 -14.94 -9.56 0.58
CA ARG A 232 -13.63 -9.03 0.91
C ARG A 232 -12.49 -9.82 0.25
N ALA A 233 -11.24 -9.35 0.41
CA ALA A 233 -10.05 -9.89 -0.25
C ALA A 233 -10.20 -9.99 -1.77
N MET A 234 -10.65 -8.89 -2.39
CA MET A 234 -10.99 -8.84 -3.81
C MET A 234 -10.92 -7.43 -4.37
N VAL A 235 -11.05 -7.33 -5.68
CA VAL A 235 -11.35 -6.08 -6.38
C VAL A 235 -12.80 -6.12 -6.86
N TRP A 236 -13.57 -5.09 -6.55
CA TRP A 236 -14.89 -4.86 -7.11
C TRP A 236 -14.81 -4.05 -8.39
N GLN A 237 -15.64 -4.36 -9.37
CA GLN A 237 -15.98 -3.49 -10.50
C GLN A 237 -17.33 -2.83 -10.22
N ILE A 238 -17.37 -1.51 -10.30
CA ILE A 238 -18.56 -0.70 -9.98
C ILE A 238 -18.89 0.16 -11.19
N ASP A 239 -20.12 0.14 -11.65
CA ASP A 239 -20.60 1.05 -12.69
C ASP A 239 -20.63 2.48 -12.16
N ALA A 240 -19.91 3.39 -12.79
CA ALA A 240 -19.67 4.74 -12.31
C ALA A 240 -20.94 5.64 -12.31
N GLN A 241 -21.97 5.24 -13.06
CA GLN A 241 -23.24 5.95 -13.11
C GLN A 241 -24.23 5.47 -12.05
N SER A 242 -24.44 4.15 -11.98
CA SER A 242 -25.49 3.53 -11.17
C SER A 242 -25.03 3.06 -9.78
N GLY A 243 -23.72 2.82 -9.58
CA GLY A 243 -23.17 2.21 -8.37
C GLY A 243 -23.36 0.70 -8.29
N ALA A 244 -23.97 0.07 -9.29
CA ALA A 244 -24.08 -1.39 -9.35
C ALA A 244 -22.69 -2.02 -9.41
N HIS A 245 -22.47 -3.07 -8.61
CA HIS A 245 -21.15 -3.68 -8.48
C HIS A 245 -21.19 -5.20 -8.60
N LYS A 246 -20.02 -5.77 -8.94
CA LYS A 246 -19.76 -7.21 -8.94
C LYS A 246 -18.30 -7.47 -8.53
N PRO A 247 -17.97 -8.68 -8.03
CA PRO A 247 -16.59 -9.11 -7.93
C PRO A 247 -15.90 -9.07 -9.31
N TYR A 248 -14.71 -8.44 -9.40
CA TYR A 248 -13.90 -8.42 -10.59
C TYR A 248 -12.81 -9.50 -10.54
N ALA A 249 -12.09 -9.56 -9.43
CA ALA A 249 -11.08 -10.58 -9.14
C ALA A 249 -11.07 -10.88 -7.65
N THR A 250 -10.79 -12.13 -7.26
CA THR A 250 -10.91 -12.62 -5.88
C THR A 250 -9.61 -13.24 -5.38
N GLY A 251 -9.51 -13.50 -4.08
CA GLY A 251 -8.31 -14.07 -3.46
C GLY A 251 -7.13 -13.11 -3.39
N ILE A 252 -7.37 -11.81 -3.49
CA ILE A 252 -6.37 -10.74 -3.37
C ILE A 252 -6.44 -10.21 -1.94
N ARG A 253 -5.52 -10.62 -1.08
CA ARG A 253 -5.61 -10.39 0.37
C ARG A 253 -5.85 -8.94 0.75
N ASN A 254 -5.01 -8.01 0.30
CA ASN A 254 -5.15 -6.59 0.61
C ASN A 254 -4.61 -5.73 -0.55
N PRO A 255 -5.44 -5.46 -1.57
CA PRO A 255 -5.07 -4.57 -2.68
C PRO A 255 -5.07 -3.12 -2.17
N THR A 256 -3.89 -2.56 -2.00
CA THR A 256 -3.66 -1.26 -1.34
C THR A 256 -3.54 -0.09 -2.29
N ALA A 257 -3.19 -0.33 -3.54
CA ALA A 257 -3.30 0.65 -4.62
C ALA A 257 -3.66 -0.02 -5.93
N LEU A 258 -4.39 0.71 -6.77
CA LEU A 258 -4.85 0.29 -8.10
C LEU A 258 -4.50 1.37 -9.10
N THR A 259 -4.12 0.98 -10.32
CA THR A 259 -3.89 1.90 -11.44
C THR A 259 -4.20 1.20 -12.76
N ILE A 260 -4.48 1.97 -13.82
CA ILE A 260 -4.65 1.47 -15.17
C ILE A 260 -3.33 1.65 -15.94
N GLN A 261 -2.88 0.60 -16.60
CA GLN A 261 -1.71 0.68 -17.46
C GLN A 261 -2.03 1.48 -18.73
N PRO A 262 -1.34 2.60 -18.98
CA PRO A 262 -1.59 3.43 -20.15
C PRO A 262 -1.48 2.65 -21.47
N GLY A 263 -2.39 2.91 -22.37
CA GLY A 263 -2.42 2.33 -23.72
C GLY A 263 -2.90 0.88 -23.81
N THR A 264 -3.06 0.18 -22.68
CA THR A 264 -3.57 -1.20 -22.65
C THR A 264 -4.92 -1.34 -21.96
N GLY A 265 -5.27 -0.40 -21.08
CA GLY A 265 -6.46 -0.48 -20.23
C GLY A 265 -6.40 -1.58 -19.17
N GLN A 266 -5.26 -2.26 -19.00
CA GLN A 266 -5.09 -3.32 -18.02
C GLN A 266 -5.04 -2.74 -16.60
N LEU A 267 -5.89 -3.25 -15.72
CA LEU A 267 -5.86 -2.92 -14.29
C LEU A 267 -4.67 -3.61 -13.60
N TRP A 268 -3.94 -2.86 -12.79
CA TRP A 268 -2.84 -3.33 -11.96
C TRP A 268 -3.07 -3.00 -10.49
N ALA A 269 -2.52 -3.85 -9.62
CA ALA A 269 -2.57 -3.68 -8.17
C ALA A 269 -1.21 -3.91 -7.52
N VAL A 270 -0.93 -3.19 -6.44
CA VAL A 270 0.01 -3.64 -5.42
C VAL A 270 -0.78 -4.21 -4.25
N VAL A 271 -0.28 -5.32 -3.70
CA VAL A 271 -0.99 -6.13 -2.72
C VAL A 271 -0.08 -6.44 -1.54
N ASN A 272 -0.59 -6.20 -0.34
CA ASN A 272 0.07 -6.61 0.88
C ASN A 272 -0.38 -8.02 1.27
N GLU A 273 0.58 -8.92 1.35
CA GLU A 273 0.36 -10.32 1.65
C GLU A 273 0.33 -10.63 3.15
N ARG A 274 0.11 -11.91 3.45
CA ARG A 274 -0.09 -12.37 4.81
C ARG A 274 1.22 -12.38 5.63
N ASP A 275 1.07 -12.11 6.91
CA ASP A 275 2.13 -12.17 7.90
C ASP A 275 2.29 -13.60 8.51
N GLU A 276 3.36 -13.81 9.29
CA GLU A 276 3.56 -14.98 10.16
C GLU A 276 3.95 -16.28 9.43
N LEU A 277 4.67 -16.19 8.32
CA LEU A 277 5.43 -17.29 7.71
C LEU A 277 6.94 -17.03 7.73
N GLY A 278 7.39 -16.11 8.55
CA GLY A 278 8.77 -15.70 8.68
C GLY A 278 9.04 -14.30 8.12
N PRO A 279 10.25 -13.76 8.33
CA PRO A 279 10.59 -12.41 7.88
C PRO A 279 10.70 -12.30 6.35
N ASP A 280 10.94 -13.41 5.65
CA ASP A 280 11.20 -13.43 4.20
C ASP A 280 10.05 -14.04 3.39
N LEU A 281 8.87 -14.29 4.01
CA LEU A 281 7.68 -14.85 3.39
C LEU A 281 6.41 -14.28 4.04
N VAL A 282 5.37 -13.90 3.32
CA VAL A 282 5.09 -13.97 1.88
C VAL A 282 5.47 -12.64 1.23
N PRO A 283 5.94 -12.63 -0.04
CA PRO A 283 6.24 -11.37 -0.70
C PRO A 283 4.97 -10.57 -0.97
N ASP A 284 5.02 -9.27 -0.69
CA ASP A 284 4.10 -8.31 -1.29
C ASP A 284 4.34 -8.27 -2.80
N TYR A 285 3.34 -7.93 -3.60
CA TYR A 285 3.47 -8.07 -5.04
C TYR A 285 2.79 -6.96 -5.85
N LEU A 286 3.28 -6.79 -7.08
CA LEU A 286 2.65 -6.05 -8.16
C LEU A 286 2.07 -7.05 -9.16
N THR A 287 0.79 -6.89 -9.55
CA THR A 287 0.15 -7.82 -10.49
C THR A 287 -0.90 -7.15 -11.36
N SER A 288 -1.03 -7.65 -12.58
CA SER A 288 -2.20 -7.38 -13.42
C SER A 288 -3.43 -8.03 -12.79
N VAL A 289 -4.51 -7.28 -12.64
CA VAL A 289 -5.78 -7.79 -12.11
C VAL A 289 -6.67 -8.18 -13.27
N ARG A 290 -7.04 -9.46 -13.35
CA ARG A 290 -7.79 -10.03 -14.49
C ARG A 290 -9.19 -10.46 -14.05
N GLU A 291 -10.20 -10.11 -14.84
CA GLU A 291 -11.59 -10.44 -14.55
C GLU A 291 -11.79 -11.95 -14.34
N GLY A 292 -12.54 -12.31 -13.31
CA GLY A 292 -12.87 -13.69 -12.96
C GLY A 292 -11.74 -14.51 -12.33
N GLN A 293 -10.51 -13.98 -12.23
CA GLN A 293 -9.38 -14.73 -11.70
C GLN A 293 -9.34 -14.76 -10.17
N PHE A 294 -8.70 -15.82 -9.65
CA PHE A 294 -8.47 -16.04 -8.23
C PHE A 294 -6.96 -16.02 -7.91
N TYR A 295 -6.53 -15.24 -6.91
CA TYR A 295 -5.11 -14.99 -6.59
C TYR A 295 -4.61 -15.74 -5.35
N GLY A 296 -5.40 -16.66 -4.80
CA GLY A 296 -4.97 -17.65 -3.82
C GLY A 296 -5.47 -17.44 -2.40
N TRP A 297 -5.47 -16.21 -1.86
CA TRP A 297 -5.89 -15.98 -0.49
C TRP A 297 -7.34 -16.44 -0.23
N PRO A 298 -7.65 -17.15 0.88
CA PRO A 298 -6.76 -17.49 1.99
C PRO A 298 -6.06 -18.85 1.83
N TYR A 299 -6.35 -19.64 0.81
CA TYR A 299 -5.97 -21.05 0.71
C TYR A 299 -4.53 -21.27 0.23
N SER A 300 -3.99 -20.31 -0.51
CA SER A 300 -2.64 -20.34 -1.04
C SER A 300 -2.06 -18.94 -1.15
N TYR A 301 -0.75 -18.86 -1.34
CA TYR A 301 -0.01 -17.63 -1.57
C TYR A 301 0.96 -17.81 -2.74
N TRP A 302 1.30 -16.71 -3.41
CA TRP A 302 2.19 -16.70 -4.57
C TRP A 302 1.84 -17.82 -5.58
N GLY A 303 0.57 -17.85 -6.01
CA GLY A 303 0.00 -18.93 -6.81
C GLY A 303 -0.45 -20.11 -5.96
N GLN A 304 0.04 -21.32 -6.25
CA GLN A 304 -0.47 -22.56 -5.68
C GLN A 304 0.29 -23.06 -4.43
N ASN A 305 1.11 -22.21 -3.79
CA ASN A 305 1.74 -22.59 -2.52
C ASN A 305 0.69 -22.65 -1.42
N VAL A 306 0.35 -23.84 -0.95
CA VAL A 306 -0.73 -24.04 0.03
C VAL A 306 -0.43 -23.33 1.34
N ASP A 307 -1.40 -22.54 1.85
CA ASP A 307 -1.36 -22.04 3.21
C ASP A 307 -2.07 -23.04 4.15
N PRO A 308 -1.36 -23.81 4.97
CA PRO A 308 -1.96 -24.85 5.80
C PRO A 308 -2.78 -24.30 6.98
N ARG A 309 -2.76 -22.98 7.21
CA ARG A 309 -3.53 -22.32 8.29
C ARG A 309 -4.96 -22.00 7.88
N ALA A 310 -5.24 -21.88 6.59
CA ALA A 310 -6.61 -21.71 6.09
C ALA A 310 -7.35 -23.06 6.22
N GLN A 311 -8.40 -23.10 7.05
CA GLN A 311 -9.20 -24.30 7.27
C GLN A 311 -10.70 -23.97 7.19
N PRO A 312 -11.50 -24.87 6.56
CA PRO A 312 -11.06 -26.07 5.82
C PRO A 312 -10.30 -25.70 4.54
N GLN A 313 -9.39 -26.57 4.12
CA GLN A 313 -8.69 -26.41 2.84
C GLN A 313 -9.63 -26.52 1.65
N ASN A 314 -9.28 -25.87 0.53
CA ASN A 314 -10.00 -25.95 -0.72
C ASN A 314 -9.04 -26.22 -1.89
N PRO A 315 -8.77 -27.52 -2.20
CA PRO A 315 -7.81 -27.87 -3.25
C PRO A 315 -8.19 -27.35 -4.65
N GLU A 316 -9.49 -27.23 -4.96
CA GLU A 316 -9.96 -26.68 -6.24
C GLU A 316 -9.59 -25.19 -6.35
N LYS A 317 -9.76 -24.42 -5.28
CA LYS A 317 -9.34 -23.02 -5.24
C LYS A 317 -7.83 -22.88 -5.34
N VAL A 318 -7.07 -23.74 -4.66
CA VAL A 318 -5.60 -23.76 -4.79
C VAL A 318 -5.18 -24.03 -6.23
N ALA A 319 -5.79 -25.03 -6.90
CA ALA A 319 -5.50 -25.36 -8.28
C ALA A 319 -5.87 -24.23 -9.26
N ALA A 320 -6.90 -23.44 -8.93
CA ALA A 320 -7.33 -22.28 -9.71
C ALA A 320 -6.53 -21.01 -9.46
N ALA A 321 -5.68 -20.98 -8.41
CA ALA A 321 -4.93 -19.79 -8.03
C ALA A 321 -3.86 -19.45 -9.08
N ILE A 322 -3.90 -18.22 -9.59
CA ILE A 322 -2.88 -17.72 -10.51
C ILE A 322 -1.72 -17.08 -9.73
N LYS A 323 -0.52 -17.19 -10.29
CA LYS A 323 0.69 -16.57 -9.74
C LYS A 323 0.67 -15.07 -10.05
N PRO A 324 0.99 -14.18 -9.07
CA PRO A 324 1.22 -12.77 -9.33
C PRO A 324 2.37 -12.51 -10.30
N ASP A 325 2.35 -11.35 -10.97
CA ASP A 325 3.31 -11.04 -12.03
C ASP A 325 4.71 -10.69 -11.49
N TYR A 326 4.80 -10.04 -10.31
CA TYR A 326 6.08 -9.53 -9.81
C TYR A 326 6.13 -9.43 -8.28
N SER A 327 7.15 -10.01 -7.67
CA SER A 327 7.43 -9.89 -6.24
C SER A 327 8.16 -8.59 -5.92
N LEU A 328 7.67 -7.85 -4.95
CA LEU A 328 8.30 -6.66 -4.40
C LEU A 328 9.23 -6.98 -3.21
N GLY A 329 9.20 -8.21 -2.74
CA GLY A 329 9.85 -8.65 -1.50
C GLY A 329 8.89 -8.68 -0.32
N SER A 330 9.26 -9.44 0.71
CA SER A 330 8.36 -9.70 1.85
C SER A 330 8.26 -8.50 2.77
N HIS A 331 7.02 -8.16 3.10
CA HIS A 331 6.67 -7.15 4.12
C HIS A 331 7.12 -5.72 3.81
N VAL A 332 7.34 -5.36 2.55
CA VAL A 332 7.69 -3.98 2.16
C VAL A 332 6.53 -3.01 2.37
N ALA A 333 5.33 -3.50 2.53
CA ALA A 333 4.09 -2.75 2.69
C ALA A 333 3.88 -1.77 1.53
N ALA A 334 3.75 -2.30 0.31
CA ALA A 334 3.46 -1.49 -0.87
C ALA A 334 2.07 -0.86 -0.74
N LEU A 335 1.98 0.49 -0.78
CA LEU A 335 0.75 1.26 -0.57
C LEU A 335 0.41 2.20 -1.72
N GLY A 336 1.27 2.36 -2.70
CA GLY A 336 1.06 3.21 -3.85
C GLY A 336 1.62 2.58 -5.11
N VAL A 337 0.97 2.79 -6.26
CA VAL A 337 1.46 2.41 -7.58
C VAL A 337 0.92 3.36 -8.63
N ASP A 338 1.79 3.78 -9.54
CA ASP A 338 1.38 4.46 -10.75
C ASP A 338 2.36 4.21 -11.90
N PHE A 339 1.85 4.21 -13.13
CA PHE A 339 2.66 4.00 -14.31
C PHE A 339 3.42 5.26 -14.70
N SER A 340 4.66 5.06 -15.11
CA SER A 340 5.50 6.12 -15.63
C SER A 340 5.10 6.53 -17.04
N ILE A 341 5.57 7.71 -17.43
CA ILE A 341 5.40 8.29 -18.76
C ILE A 341 6.76 8.72 -19.32
N PRO A 342 6.89 8.90 -20.65
CA PRO A 342 8.16 9.32 -21.27
C PRO A 342 8.75 10.62 -20.72
N ALA A 343 7.90 11.54 -20.23
CA ALA A 343 8.34 12.81 -19.62
C ALA A 343 9.14 12.62 -18.33
N MET A 344 9.11 11.43 -17.71
CA MET A 344 9.96 11.06 -16.57
C MET A 344 11.42 10.77 -16.95
N GLY A 345 11.78 10.89 -18.25
CA GLY A 345 13.11 10.63 -18.76
C GLY A 345 13.35 9.18 -19.17
N GLU A 346 14.28 8.95 -20.09
CA GLU A 346 14.51 7.66 -20.78
C GLU A 346 14.64 6.46 -19.81
N LYS A 347 15.41 6.63 -18.74
CA LYS A 347 15.66 5.57 -17.74
C LYS A 347 14.38 5.10 -17.02
N PHE A 348 13.43 5.99 -16.87
CA PHE A 348 12.19 5.74 -16.12
C PHE A 348 10.93 5.90 -16.99
N ALA A 349 11.05 5.82 -18.32
CA ALA A 349 9.96 6.03 -19.28
C ALA A 349 8.94 4.88 -19.30
N GLN A 350 9.35 3.66 -19.03
CA GLN A 350 8.52 2.47 -19.16
C GLN A 350 8.59 1.62 -17.89
N GLY A 351 7.55 1.68 -17.07
CA GLY A 351 7.47 0.94 -15.83
C GLY A 351 6.47 1.55 -14.86
N ALA A 352 6.52 1.09 -13.63
CA ALA A 352 5.66 1.56 -12.56
C ALA A 352 6.48 2.01 -11.34
N PHE A 353 6.12 3.15 -10.75
CA PHE A 353 6.61 3.56 -9.44
C PHE A 353 5.77 2.88 -8.36
N VAL A 354 6.43 2.39 -7.32
CA VAL A 354 5.78 1.74 -6.17
C VAL A 354 6.24 2.40 -4.88
N GLY A 355 5.30 2.87 -4.08
CA GLY A 355 5.56 3.39 -2.74
C GLY A 355 5.60 2.25 -1.71
N GLU A 356 6.75 1.98 -1.14
CA GLU A 356 6.98 1.00 -0.08
C GLU A 356 6.98 1.69 1.29
N HIS A 357 5.90 1.51 2.05
CA HIS A 357 5.69 2.16 3.35
C HIS A 357 6.67 1.67 4.43
N GLY A 358 7.14 0.44 4.29
CA GLY A 358 8.14 -0.16 5.16
C GLY A 358 7.60 -1.12 6.21
N SER A 359 8.42 -2.13 6.50
CA SER A 359 8.08 -3.26 7.37
C SER A 359 8.00 -2.89 8.84
N TRP A 360 7.26 -3.69 9.60
CA TRP A 360 7.17 -3.64 11.07
C TRP A 360 7.48 -5.01 11.71
N ASN A 361 7.59 -6.06 10.92
CA ASN A 361 7.66 -7.47 11.31
C ASN A 361 8.92 -8.17 10.79
N ARG A 362 10.02 -7.43 10.68
CA ARG A 362 11.36 -7.92 10.32
C ARG A 362 12.39 -7.39 11.30
N ASP A 363 13.46 -8.17 11.57
CA ASP A 363 14.59 -7.74 12.40
C ASP A 363 15.37 -6.61 11.69
N ASN A 364 15.56 -6.75 10.38
CA ASN A 364 16.08 -5.71 9.51
C ASN A 364 14.93 -5.08 8.72
N PRO A 365 14.46 -3.88 9.09
CA PRO A 365 13.40 -3.21 8.38
C PRO A 365 13.71 -2.98 6.90
N VAL A 366 12.76 -3.28 6.01
CA VAL A 366 12.82 -3.11 4.54
C VAL A 366 11.72 -2.19 4.05
N GLY A 367 11.79 -1.76 2.78
CA GLY A 367 10.90 -0.74 2.24
C GLY A 367 11.36 0.66 2.66
N TYR A 368 10.46 1.54 3.07
CA TYR A 368 10.72 2.94 3.41
C TYR A 368 11.33 3.72 2.24
N LYS A 369 10.80 3.50 1.04
CA LYS A 369 11.32 4.10 -0.20
C LYS A 369 10.28 4.06 -1.31
N VAL A 370 10.57 4.72 -2.40
CA VAL A 370 9.87 4.52 -3.67
C VAL A 370 10.82 3.79 -4.60
N ILE A 371 10.35 2.71 -5.20
CA ILE A 371 11.05 1.96 -6.23
C ILE A 371 10.41 2.17 -7.59
N PHE A 372 11.17 1.91 -8.64
CA PHE A 372 10.70 1.81 -10.00
C PHE A 372 10.84 0.36 -10.48
N VAL A 373 9.76 -0.23 -10.92
CA VAL A 373 9.74 -1.56 -11.54
C VAL A 373 9.73 -1.36 -13.06
N PRO A 374 10.82 -1.74 -13.77
CA PRO A 374 10.86 -1.62 -15.23
C PRO A 374 9.83 -2.55 -15.89
N PHE A 375 9.32 -2.14 -17.05
CA PHE A 375 8.44 -2.96 -17.89
C PHE A 375 9.04 -3.15 -19.28
N ALA A 376 8.86 -4.33 -19.82
CA ALA A 376 9.13 -4.67 -21.21
C ALA A 376 7.93 -5.45 -21.76
N ASP A 377 7.51 -5.13 -22.98
CA ASP A 377 6.38 -5.78 -23.65
C ASP A 377 5.11 -5.81 -22.78
N GLY A 378 4.87 -4.71 -22.04
CA GLY A 378 3.69 -4.54 -21.19
C GLY A 378 3.71 -5.32 -19.87
N LYS A 379 4.85 -5.92 -19.49
CA LYS A 379 5.01 -6.73 -18.27
C LYS A 379 6.20 -6.27 -17.44
N PRO A 380 6.16 -6.47 -16.11
CA PRO A 380 7.31 -6.19 -15.26
C PRO A 380 8.52 -7.03 -15.68
N ALA A 381 9.71 -6.41 -15.72
CA ALA A 381 10.94 -7.04 -16.18
C ALA A 381 12.16 -6.55 -15.38
N GLY A 382 13.10 -7.45 -15.14
CA GLY A 382 14.36 -7.12 -14.45
C GLY A 382 14.18 -6.84 -12.95
N GLU A 383 15.22 -6.27 -12.36
CA GLU A 383 15.26 -5.89 -10.93
C GLU A 383 14.65 -4.50 -10.72
N PRO A 384 14.02 -4.26 -9.57
CA PRO A 384 13.52 -2.94 -9.25
C PRO A 384 14.67 -1.97 -8.97
N VAL A 385 14.46 -0.71 -9.32
CA VAL A 385 15.45 0.36 -9.13
C VAL A 385 14.98 1.28 -8.01
N ASP A 386 15.84 1.58 -7.05
CA ASP A 386 15.57 2.58 -6.02
C ASP A 386 15.42 3.96 -6.68
N PHE A 387 14.28 4.64 -6.42
CA PHE A 387 13.99 5.94 -7.02
C PHE A 387 13.99 7.07 -5.99
N ALA A 388 13.24 6.95 -4.90
CA ALA A 388 13.32 7.92 -3.79
C ALA A 388 13.63 7.17 -2.50
N THR A 389 14.75 7.52 -1.87
CA THR A 389 15.31 6.84 -0.70
C THR A 389 15.57 7.82 0.45
N GLY A 390 16.13 7.34 1.57
CA GLY A 390 16.45 8.17 2.73
C GLY A 390 15.29 8.40 3.68
N PHE A 391 14.10 7.87 3.39
CA PHE A 391 12.98 7.87 4.35
C PHE A 391 13.34 7.10 5.62
N ARG A 392 14.11 6.04 5.51
CA ARG A 392 14.84 5.43 6.60
C ARG A 392 16.33 5.68 6.38
N GLY A 393 16.98 6.27 7.38
CA GLY A 393 18.41 6.60 7.31
C GLY A 393 19.30 5.44 7.76
N ASP A 394 20.62 5.57 7.53
CA ASP A 394 21.65 4.63 7.98
C ASP A 394 21.74 4.53 9.51
N ASP A 395 21.24 5.55 10.22
CA ASP A 395 21.05 5.56 11.67
C ASP A 395 19.91 4.62 12.15
N GLY A 396 19.23 3.94 11.21
CA GLY A 396 18.13 3.05 11.46
C GLY A 396 16.81 3.75 11.81
N LYS A 397 16.79 5.09 11.86
CA LYS A 397 15.60 5.88 12.15
C LYS A 397 14.81 6.20 10.88
N THR A 398 13.50 6.41 11.02
CA THR A 398 12.64 6.77 9.89
C THR A 398 12.22 8.24 9.96
N ARG A 399 12.35 8.95 8.85
CA ARG A 399 11.97 10.36 8.67
C ARG A 399 10.66 10.51 7.94
N GLY A 400 10.29 9.48 7.19
CA GLY A 400 9.07 9.44 6.40
C GLY A 400 8.69 8.02 6.01
N ARG A 401 7.47 7.87 5.52
CA ARG A 401 6.92 6.59 5.04
C ARG A 401 6.08 6.85 3.79
N PRO A 402 6.57 6.48 2.59
CA PRO A 402 5.83 6.65 1.35
C PRO A 402 4.51 5.85 1.36
N VAL A 403 3.45 6.46 0.88
CA VAL A 403 2.13 5.84 0.68
C VAL A 403 1.74 5.93 -0.78
N GLY A 404 0.87 6.87 -1.15
CA GLY A 404 0.48 7.12 -2.52
C GLY A 404 1.63 7.66 -3.35
N VAL A 405 1.73 7.18 -4.58
CA VAL A 405 2.58 7.73 -5.62
C VAL A 405 1.72 8.02 -6.83
N THR A 406 1.87 9.18 -7.45
CA THR A 406 1.09 9.59 -8.62
C THR A 406 1.99 10.29 -9.63
N VAL A 407 1.93 9.86 -10.87
CA VAL A 407 2.66 10.49 -11.96
C VAL A 407 1.85 11.66 -12.52
N ASP A 408 2.39 12.86 -12.40
CA ASP A 408 1.84 14.07 -13.03
C ASP A 408 2.07 13.98 -14.56
N PRO A 409 1.07 14.23 -15.40
CA PRO A 409 1.23 14.26 -16.85
C PRO A 409 2.34 15.18 -17.37
N ARG A 410 2.79 16.15 -16.57
CA ARG A 410 3.93 17.04 -16.88
C ARG A 410 5.31 16.43 -16.57
N GLY A 411 5.38 15.17 -16.11
CA GLY A 411 6.63 14.45 -15.83
C GLY A 411 7.16 14.66 -14.41
N ALA A 412 6.30 14.79 -13.43
CA ALA A 412 6.67 14.77 -12.02
C ALA A 412 6.12 13.52 -11.32
N LEU A 413 6.81 13.03 -10.30
CA LEU A 413 6.27 12.06 -9.37
C LEU A 413 5.87 12.76 -8.07
N ILE A 414 4.62 12.61 -7.68
CA ILE A 414 4.05 13.08 -6.42
C ILE A 414 4.08 11.92 -5.42
N ILE A 415 4.62 12.13 -4.23
CA ILE A 415 4.75 11.10 -3.19
C ILE A 415 4.08 11.62 -1.91
N ALA A 416 3.10 10.89 -1.41
CA ALA A 416 2.51 11.15 -0.10
C ALA A 416 3.35 10.46 0.99
N ASP A 417 3.69 11.21 2.02
CA ASP A 417 4.45 10.76 3.21
C ASP A 417 3.58 10.93 4.45
N ASP A 418 2.99 9.84 4.94
CA ASP A 418 2.02 9.88 6.04
C ASP A 418 2.66 9.99 7.42
N LEU A 419 3.96 9.72 7.54
CA LEU A 419 4.69 9.93 8.78
C LEU A 419 5.12 11.39 8.94
N ALA A 420 5.70 11.98 7.89
CA ALA A 420 6.11 13.37 7.89
C ALA A 420 4.95 14.34 7.59
N ASN A 421 3.77 13.85 7.24
CA ASN A 421 2.59 14.66 6.87
C ASN A 421 2.89 15.63 5.72
N THR A 422 3.64 15.16 4.73
CA THR A 422 4.24 15.95 3.65
C THR A 422 3.90 15.35 2.29
N ILE A 423 3.76 16.21 1.29
CA ILE A 423 3.78 15.81 -0.10
C ILE A 423 5.11 16.22 -0.72
N TRP A 424 5.80 15.24 -1.28
CA TRP A 424 7.03 15.42 -2.03
C TRP A 424 6.74 15.42 -3.53
N ARG A 425 7.45 16.25 -4.29
CA ARG A 425 7.41 16.29 -5.75
C ARG A 425 8.81 16.07 -6.31
N VAL A 426 8.95 15.07 -7.17
CA VAL A 426 10.19 14.75 -7.88
C VAL A 426 10.05 15.13 -9.34
N THR A 427 11.01 15.88 -9.88
CA THR A 427 11.05 16.28 -11.29
C THR A 427 12.40 15.99 -11.91
N PRO A 428 12.48 15.68 -13.22
CA PRO A 428 13.73 15.73 -13.95
C PRO A 428 14.37 17.12 -13.79
N SER A 429 15.69 17.15 -13.54
CA SER A 429 16.47 18.40 -13.54
C SER A 429 16.56 18.92 -14.98
N ARG A 430 16.30 20.21 -15.15
CA ARG A 430 16.45 20.88 -16.45
C ARG A 430 17.91 21.10 -16.79
#